data_266a17f09177f4346a5a8fc9345f54a3
#
_entry.id   266a17f09177f4346a5a8fc9345f54a3
#
_cell.length_a   1.000
_cell.length_b   1.000
_cell.length_c   1.000
_cell.angle_alpha   90.00
_cell.angle_beta   90.00
_cell.angle_gamma   90.00
#
_symmetry.space_group_name_H-M   'P 1'
#
loop_
_entity.id
_entity.type
_entity.pdbx_description
1 polymer ?
#
loop_
_entity_poly.entity_id
_entity_poly.type
_entity_poly.pdbx_seq_one_letter_code
_entity_poly.pdbx_strand_id
1 'polypeptide(L)'
;GPPGSRTSTCNGTPGFFFMSQRQLIRQQMREIRRSLTAEQQQQSAISLVDQFEQHPLICQAKRVALYLSSDGELETQAVIDWCWQRQIAVCLPVLHPFSKGHLLFIDYQPDTPMSRNQFGIAEPALNCQGIVLKSAIDIIFTPLVAFDAQGNRLGMGGGFYDRTLNGWHHQRLGPYPIGLAHDCQQVAHVPIESWDVPLPEILTPTRRVGTGHCRIQGCRNRSISAIIGASENSRREK
;
A
#
# COMPACT_ATOMS: atom_id res chain seq x y z
N GLY A 1 75.77 3.51 -5.57
CA GLY A 1 74.60 3.49 -6.33
C GLY A 1 73.40 3.88 -5.47
N PRO A 2 72.45 4.74 -5.93
CA PRO A 2 71.33 5.15 -5.14
C PRO A 2 70.16 4.10 -5.26
N PRO A 3 69.35 3.93 -4.22
CA PRO A 3 68.25 3.02 -4.26
C PRO A 3 67.03 3.64 -5.02
N GLY A 4 66.46 2.85 -5.92
CA GLY A 4 65.36 3.23 -6.73
C GLY A 4 64.10 3.46 -5.92
N SER A 5 63.42 4.59 -6.19
CA SER A 5 62.11 4.92 -5.71
C SER A 5 61.08 4.06 -6.43
N ARG A 6 60.41 3.18 -5.69
CA ARG A 6 59.18 2.52 -6.17
C ARG A 6 58.03 3.47 -5.94
N THR A 7 57.54 4.10 -6.99
CA THR A 7 56.24 4.76 -6.99
C THR A 7 55.15 3.67 -7.02
N SER A 8 54.52 3.49 -5.91
CA SER A 8 53.32 2.69 -5.82
C SER A 8 52.18 3.50 -6.44
N THR A 9 51.81 3.19 -7.66
CA THR A 9 50.60 3.67 -8.27
C THR A 9 49.43 2.90 -7.67
N CYS A 10 48.71 3.52 -6.74
CA CYS A 10 47.40 3.06 -6.33
C CYS A 10 46.44 3.27 -7.50
N ASN A 11 46.31 2.27 -8.34
CA ASN A 11 45.18 2.17 -9.24
C ASN A 11 43.94 1.86 -8.41
N GLY A 12 43.31 2.89 -7.81
CA GLY A 12 41.99 2.83 -7.34
C GLY A 12 41.05 2.68 -8.53
N THR A 13 40.62 1.48 -8.82
CA THR A 13 39.47 1.25 -9.72
C THR A 13 38.33 2.06 -9.15
N PRO A 14 37.72 3.00 -9.91
CA PRO A 14 36.54 3.69 -9.42
C PRO A 14 35.50 2.60 -9.14
N GLY A 15 35.10 2.48 -7.88
CA GLY A 15 34.07 1.56 -7.48
C GLY A 15 32.81 1.91 -8.25
N PHE A 16 32.45 1.10 -9.22
CA PHE A 16 31.13 1.18 -9.85
C PHE A 16 30.12 0.85 -8.76
N PHE A 17 29.39 1.86 -8.29
CA PHE A 17 28.21 1.65 -7.48
C PHE A 17 27.14 0.99 -8.36
N PHE A 18 27.07 -0.34 -8.32
CA PHE A 18 25.97 -1.06 -8.93
C PHE A 18 24.72 -0.83 -8.09
N MET A 19 23.82 0.01 -8.62
CA MET A 19 22.48 0.14 -8.09
C MET A 19 21.76 -1.22 -8.25
N SER A 20 21.13 -1.74 -7.18
CA SER A 20 20.35 -2.97 -7.29
C SER A 20 19.17 -2.75 -8.26
N GLN A 21 18.67 -3.85 -8.85
CA GLN A 21 17.51 -3.78 -9.74
C GLN A 21 16.30 -3.18 -9.03
N ARG A 22 16.10 -3.51 -7.76
CA ARG A 22 15.02 -2.93 -6.94
C ARG A 22 15.15 -1.42 -6.79
N GLN A 23 16.35 -0.93 -6.49
CA GLN A 23 16.63 0.51 -6.38
C GLN A 23 16.43 1.24 -7.70
N LEU A 24 16.84 0.63 -8.81
CA LEU A 24 16.65 1.20 -10.14
C LEU A 24 15.16 1.34 -10.48
N ILE A 25 14.35 0.32 -10.21
CA ILE A 25 12.90 0.37 -10.41
C ILE A 25 12.28 1.46 -9.54
N ARG A 26 12.68 1.56 -8.26
CA ARG A 26 12.21 2.64 -7.37
C ARG A 26 12.49 4.02 -7.94
N GLN A 27 13.71 4.24 -8.40
CA GLN A 27 14.10 5.51 -8.99
C GLN A 27 13.28 5.84 -10.24
N GLN A 28 13.14 4.91 -11.16
CA GLN A 28 12.38 5.08 -12.40
C GLN A 28 10.91 5.36 -12.12
N MET A 29 10.29 4.60 -11.21
CA MET A 29 8.86 4.76 -10.89
C MET A 29 8.59 6.06 -10.15
N ARG A 30 9.48 6.48 -9.26
CA ARG A 30 9.35 7.78 -8.58
C ARG A 30 9.43 8.94 -9.57
N GLU A 31 10.30 8.88 -10.55
CA GLU A 31 10.37 9.89 -11.62
C GLU A 31 9.07 9.92 -12.43
N ILE A 32 8.54 8.76 -12.81
CA ILE A 32 7.30 8.65 -13.56
C ILE A 32 6.11 9.22 -12.75
N ARG A 33 5.99 8.85 -11.48
CA ARG A 33 4.94 9.40 -10.60
C ARG A 33 5.01 10.91 -10.46
N ARG A 34 6.22 11.43 -10.26
CA ARG A 34 6.45 12.89 -10.11
C ARG A 34 6.19 13.66 -11.39
N SER A 35 6.25 13.01 -12.55
CA SER A 35 5.96 13.62 -13.83
C SER A 35 4.45 13.76 -14.13
N LEU A 36 3.59 13.12 -13.35
CA LEU A 36 2.15 13.23 -13.50
C LEU A 36 1.70 14.68 -13.22
N THR A 37 0.87 15.21 -14.09
CA THR A 37 0.31 16.56 -13.92
C THR A 37 -0.72 16.58 -12.81
N ALA A 38 -1.02 17.78 -12.29
CA ALA A 38 -2.09 17.96 -11.31
C ALA A 38 -3.45 17.49 -11.83
N GLU A 39 -3.73 17.69 -13.12
CA GLU A 39 -4.95 17.20 -13.77
C GLU A 39 -5.01 15.68 -13.84
N GLN A 40 -3.90 15.03 -14.20
CA GLN A 40 -3.79 13.58 -14.20
C GLN A 40 -3.97 13.00 -12.80
N GLN A 41 -3.38 13.60 -11.78
CA GLN A 41 -3.56 13.20 -10.38
C GLN A 41 -5.01 13.34 -9.94
N GLN A 42 -5.65 14.44 -10.26
CA GLN A 42 -7.05 14.67 -9.92
C GLN A 42 -7.99 13.69 -10.63
N GLN A 43 -7.79 13.45 -11.91
CA GLN A 43 -8.59 12.48 -12.68
C GLN A 43 -8.41 11.07 -12.14
N SER A 44 -7.19 10.70 -11.79
CA SER A 44 -6.89 9.40 -11.18
C SER A 44 -7.58 9.23 -9.82
N ALA A 45 -7.61 10.28 -9.02
CA ALA A 45 -8.31 10.28 -7.73
C ALA A 45 -9.83 10.07 -7.89
N ILE A 46 -10.44 10.74 -8.86
CA ILE A 46 -11.87 10.57 -9.17
C ILE A 46 -12.16 9.16 -9.68
N SER A 47 -11.33 8.65 -10.58
CA SER A 47 -11.49 7.30 -11.13
C SER A 47 -11.31 6.21 -10.06
N LEU A 48 -10.46 6.45 -9.06
CA LEU A 48 -10.31 5.53 -7.93
C LEU A 48 -11.59 5.44 -7.10
N VAL A 49 -12.33 6.54 -6.94
CA VAL A 49 -13.63 6.52 -6.28
C VAL A 49 -14.60 5.60 -7.01
N ASP A 50 -14.62 5.62 -8.33
CA ASP A 50 -15.44 4.71 -9.13
C ASP A 50 -15.05 3.24 -8.89
N GLN A 51 -13.76 2.94 -8.77
CA GLN A 51 -13.29 1.60 -8.41
C GLN A 51 -13.77 1.17 -7.02
N PHE A 52 -13.78 2.07 -6.05
CA PHE A 52 -14.29 1.79 -4.70
C PHE A 52 -15.79 1.50 -4.73
N GLU A 53 -16.57 2.28 -5.47
CA GLU A 53 -18.02 2.11 -5.60
C GLU A 53 -18.41 0.77 -6.21
N GLN A 54 -17.59 0.24 -7.10
CA GLN A 54 -17.83 -1.02 -7.80
C GLN A 54 -17.28 -2.23 -7.04
N HIS A 55 -16.57 -2.04 -5.94
CA HIS A 55 -15.93 -3.12 -5.20
C HIS A 55 -16.80 -3.62 -4.06
N PRO A 56 -17.32 -4.87 -4.13
CA PRO A 56 -18.26 -5.37 -3.12
C PRO A 56 -17.69 -5.42 -1.71
N LEU A 57 -16.43 -5.81 -1.55
CA LEU A 57 -15.78 -5.88 -0.23
C LEU A 57 -15.60 -4.49 0.39
N ILE A 58 -15.23 -3.51 -0.42
CA ILE A 58 -15.06 -2.13 0.05
C ILE A 58 -16.40 -1.54 0.48
N CYS A 59 -17.44 -1.74 -0.31
CA CYS A 59 -18.78 -1.23 -0.01
C CYS A 59 -19.38 -1.83 1.27
N GLN A 60 -18.93 -2.98 1.69
CA GLN A 60 -19.41 -3.68 2.90
C GLN A 60 -18.47 -3.56 4.09
N ALA A 61 -17.30 -2.98 3.91
CA ALA A 61 -16.35 -2.77 4.99
C ALA A 61 -16.94 -1.81 6.03
N LYS A 62 -16.65 -2.07 7.29
CA LYS A 62 -17.00 -1.19 8.40
C LYS A 62 -15.85 -0.25 8.74
N ARG A 63 -14.62 -0.72 8.61
CA ARG A 63 -13.41 0.05 8.84
C ARG A 63 -12.32 -0.36 7.87
N VAL A 64 -11.67 0.65 7.31
CA VAL A 64 -10.53 0.48 6.41
C VAL A 64 -9.33 1.29 6.89
N ALA A 65 -8.15 0.77 6.63
CA ALA A 65 -6.92 1.54 6.76
C ALA A 65 -6.54 2.10 5.39
N LEU A 66 -6.41 3.40 5.32
CA LEU A 66 -5.89 4.11 4.16
C LEU A 66 -4.55 4.76 4.54
N TYR A 67 -4.02 5.58 3.69
CA TYR A 67 -2.82 6.38 3.93
C TYR A 67 -2.98 7.74 3.24
N LEU A 68 -2.23 8.73 3.66
CA LEU A 68 -2.16 10.01 2.98
C LEU A 68 -1.09 9.92 1.90
N SER A 69 -1.43 10.33 0.68
CA SER A 69 -0.51 10.28 -0.45
C SER A 69 0.65 11.25 -0.28
N SER A 70 1.81 10.85 -0.74
CA SER A 70 3.02 11.67 -0.79
C SER A 70 3.86 11.29 -2.01
N ASP A 71 4.80 12.15 -2.40
CA ASP A 71 5.78 11.85 -3.45
C ASP A 71 5.16 11.32 -4.77
N GLY A 72 4.08 11.94 -5.23
CA GLY A 72 3.39 11.56 -6.48
C GLY A 72 2.56 10.29 -6.40
N GLU A 73 2.39 9.70 -5.23
CA GLU A 73 1.49 8.57 -5.02
C GLU A 73 0.06 8.92 -5.45
N LEU A 74 -0.72 7.88 -5.78
CA LEU A 74 -2.13 8.03 -6.09
C LEU A 74 -2.85 8.73 -4.92
N GLU A 75 -3.54 9.84 -5.21
CA GLU A 75 -4.22 10.66 -4.21
C GLU A 75 -5.36 9.89 -3.56
N THR A 76 -5.39 9.85 -2.24
CA THR A 76 -6.34 9.07 -1.46
C THR A 76 -7.41 9.89 -0.75
N GLN A 77 -7.31 11.23 -0.75
CA GLN A 77 -8.27 12.07 -0.02
C GLN A 77 -9.70 11.88 -0.54
N ALA A 78 -9.89 11.75 -1.85
CA ALA A 78 -11.22 11.56 -2.42
C ALA A 78 -11.88 10.24 -1.95
N VAL A 79 -11.13 9.15 -1.87
CA VAL A 79 -11.67 7.89 -1.34
C VAL A 79 -11.84 7.90 0.18
N ILE A 80 -11.05 8.66 0.90
CA ILE A 80 -11.25 8.90 2.33
C ILE A 80 -12.58 9.64 2.56
N ASP A 81 -12.81 10.72 1.83
CA ASP A 81 -14.08 11.48 1.88
C ASP A 81 -15.26 10.58 1.51
N TRP A 82 -15.13 9.76 0.49
CA TRP A 82 -16.13 8.80 0.08
C TRP A 82 -16.44 7.79 1.21
N CYS A 83 -15.42 7.27 1.91
CA CYS A 83 -15.60 6.39 3.06
C CYS A 83 -16.39 7.08 4.18
N TRP A 84 -16.02 8.31 4.53
CA TRP A 84 -16.71 9.09 5.57
C TRP A 84 -18.19 9.33 5.22
N GLN A 85 -18.48 9.67 3.97
CA GLN A 85 -19.85 9.88 3.50
C GLN A 85 -20.71 8.61 3.59
N ARG A 86 -20.09 7.45 3.46
CA ARG A 86 -20.75 6.15 3.58
C ARG A 86 -20.69 5.55 4.98
N GLN A 87 -20.18 6.29 5.96
CA GLN A 87 -20.04 5.84 7.34
C GLN A 87 -19.09 4.62 7.45
N ILE A 88 -18.12 4.53 6.57
CA ILE A 88 -17.02 3.59 6.69
C ILE A 88 -15.92 4.28 7.50
N ALA A 89 -15.58 3.72 8.65
CA ALA A 89 -14.52 4.27 9.49
C ALA A 89 -13.16 4.17 8.79
N VAL A 90 -12.35 5.20 8.91
CA VAL A 90 -11.01 5.28 8.33
C VAL A 90 -9.98 5.38 9.44
N CYS A 91 -8.89 4.64 9.32
CA CYS A 91 -7.70 4.84 10.13
C CYS A 91 -6.47 5.03 9.24
N LEU A 92 -5.46 5.69 9.78
CA LEU A 92 -4.21 5.96 9.11
C LEU A 92 -3.03 5.35 9.87
N PRO A 93 -1.97 4.93 9.16
CA PRO A 93 -0.77 4.43 9.78
C PRO A 93 0.06 5.56 10.40
N VAL A 94 0.61 5.28 11.56
CA VAL A 94 1.65 6.08 12.19
C VAL A 94 2.83 5.19 12.54
N LEU A 95 4.03 5.77 12.59
CA LEU A 95 5.22 5.05 13.02
C LEU A 95 5.08 4.67 14.50
N HIS A 96 5.32 3.40 14.81
CA HIS A 96 5.27 2.94 16.19
C HIS A 96 6.39 3.61 17.01
N PRO A 97 6.09 4.29 18.14
CA PRO A 97 7.08 5.08 18.87
C PRO A 97 8.17 4.23 19.54
N PHE A 98 7.88 2.97 19.86
CA PHE A 98 8.79 2.09 20.59
C PHE A 98 9.23 0.86 19.81
N SER A 99 8.53 0.49 18.76
CA SER A 99 8.83 -0.68 17.94
C SER A 99 9.21 -0.25 16.54
N LYS A 100 10.50 -0.06 16.31
CA LYS A 100 11.04 0.37 15.00
C LYS A 100 10.59 -0.58 13.89
N GLY A 101 10.20 0.01 12.76
CA GLY A 101 9.78 -0.73 11.59
C GLY A 101 8.33 -1.21 11.63
N HIS A 102 7.60 -0.93 12.68
CA HIS A 102 6.17 -1.26 12.81
C HIS A 102 5.28 -0.04 12.69
N LEU A 103 4.02 -0.28 12.31
CA LEU A 103 2.98 0.73 12.21
C LEU A 103 1.95 0.52 13.33
N LEU A 104 1.44 1.63 13.85
CA LEU A 104 0.17 1.70 14.55
C LEU A 104 -0.86 2.32 13.62
N PHE A 105 -2.13 1.99 13.83
CA PHE A 105 -3.24 2.60 13.09
C PHE A 105 -4.06 3.46 14.05
N ILE A 106 -4.33 4.68 13.61
CA ILE A 106 -5.06 5.68 14.41
C ILE A 106 -6.32 6.06 13.66
N ASP A 107 -7.44 6.11 14.39
CA ASP A 107 -8.71 6.59 13.84
C ASP A 107 -8.55 7.97 13.21
N TYR A 108 -9.15 8.15 12.04
CA TYR A 108 -9.02 9.36 11.25
C TYR A 108 -10.38 9.92 10.88
N GLN A 109 -10.64 11.11 11.34
CA GLN A 109 -11.85 11.89 11.08
C GLN A 109 -11.47 13.29 10.59
N PRO A 110 -12.40 14.06 10.03
CA PRO A 110 -12.09 15.40 9.51
C PRO A 110 -11.44 16.35 10.53
N ASP A 111 -11.72 16.16 11.82
CA ASP A 111 -11.23 16.99 12.92
C ASP A 111 -10.05 16.37 13.69
N THR A 112 -9.52 15.24 13.22
CA THR A 112 -8.40 14.57 13.89
C THR A 112 -7.17 15.48 13.91
N PRO A 113 -6.55 15.75 15.09
CA PRO A 113 -5.31 16.51 15.17
C PRO A 113 -4.17 15.79 14.41
N MET A 114 -3.43 16.56 13.62
CA MET A 114 -2.34 16.04 12.80
C MET A 114 -0.99 16.55 13.29
N SER A 115 0.04 15.73 13.14
CA SER A 115 1.44 16.09 13.34
C SER A 115 2.29 15.62 12.17
N ARG A 116 3.55 16.05 12.10
CA ARG A 116 4.50 15.56 11.10
C ARG A 116 5.47 14.57 11.74
N ASN A 117 5.71 13.44 11.07
CA ASN A 117 6.68 12.45 11.51
C ASN A 117 8.12 12.84 11.12
N GLN A 118 9.10 12.00 11.48
CA GLN A 118 10.51 12.20 11.16
C GLN A 118 10.82 12.32 9.66
N PHE A 119 9.92 11.85 8.79
CA PHE A 119 10.04 11.96 7.33
C PHE A 119 9.27 13.17 6.76
N GLY A 120 8.74 14.04 7.62
CA GLY A 120 7.96 15.21 7.23
C GLY A 120 6.55 14.89 6.70
N ILE A 121 6.09 13.66 6.84
CA ILE A 121 4.77 13.20 6.40
C ILE A 121 3.74 13.45 7.50
N ALA A 122 2.60 14.03 7.13
CA ALA A 122 1.49 14.24 8.05
C ALA A 122 0.92 12.90 8.53
N GLU A 123 0.72 12.77 9.82
CA GLU A 123 0.08 11.63 10.45
C GLU A 123 -0.79 12.07 11.62
N PRO A 124 -1.83 11.31 12.00
CA PRO A 124 -2.61 11.60 13.20
C PRO A 124 -1.72 11.69 14.41
N ALA A 125 -1.98 12.69 15.27
CA ALA A 125 -1.30 12.78 16.55
C ALA A 125 -1.57 11.52 17.37
N LEU A 126 -0.51 10.98 17.98
CA LEU A 126 -0.61 9.74 18.76
C LEU A 126 -1.51 9.96 19.98
N ASN A 127 -2.64 9.26 19.99
CA ASN A 127 -3.61 9.24 21.08
C ASN A 127 -4.00 7.80 21.37
N CYS A 128 -3.78 7.33 22.58
CA CYS A 128 -4.10 5.96 23.00
C CYS A 128 -5.58 5.57 22.78
N GLN A 129 -6.50 6.52 22.88
CA GLN A 129 -7.92 6.30 22.64
C GLN A 129 -8.25 6.14 21.14
N GLY A 130 -7.41 6.67 20.27
CA GLY A 130 -7.58 6.59 18.81
C GLY A 130 -6.89 5.37 18.18
N ILE A 131 -6.18 4.55 18.95
CA ILE A 131 -5.49 3.36 18.42
C ILE A 131 -6.51 2.32 17.98
N VAL A 132 -6.35 1.85 16.74
CA VAL A 132 -7.18 0.82 16.13
C VAL A 132 -6.37 -0.46 15.99
N LEU A 133 -6.85 -1.56 16.56
CA LEU A 133 -6.21 -2.85 16.41
C LEU A 133 -6.41 -3.39 14.99
N LYS A 134 -5.41 -4.09 14.46
CA LYS A 134 -5.50 -4.71 13.12
C LYS A 134 -6.71 -5.65 13.00
N SER A 135 -7.09 -6.34 14.06
CA SER A 135 -8.27 -7.22 14.09
C SER A 135 -9.60 -6.49 13.89
N ALA A 136 -9.63 -5.18 14.09
CA ALA A 136 -10.81 -4.35 13.86
C ALA A 136 -10.84 -3.69 12.46
N ILE A 137 -9.83 -3.93 11.62
CA ILE A 137 -9.71 -3.39 10.28
C ILE A 137 -10.12 -4.47 9.28
N ASP A 138 -11.08 -4.17 8.41
CA ASP A 138 -11.56 -5.12 7.40
C ASP A 138 -10.65 -5.16 6.18
N ILE A 139 -10.22 -4.00 5.71
CA ILE A 139 -9.37 -3.85 4.53
C ILE A 139 -8.22 -2.89 4.87
N ILE A 140 -7.01 -3.27 4.49
CA ILE A 140 -5.86 -2.38 4.52
C ILE A 140 -5.41 -2.04 3.11
N PHE A 141 -5.45 -0.77 2.76
CA PHE A 141 -4.93 -0.28 1.50
C PHE A 141 -3.44 0.02 1.66
N THR A 142 -2.62 -0.54 0.77
CA THR A 142 -1.17 -0.40 0.84
C THR A 142 -0.65 0.49 -0.27
N PRO A 143 0.21 1.47 0.04
CA PRO A 143 0.97 2.17 -0.97
C PRO A 143 2.04 1.24 -1.57
N LEU A 144 2.46 1.55 -2.79
CA LEU A 144 3.54 0.83 -3.45
C LEU A 144 4.24 1.72 -4.48
N VAL A 145 5.45 1.36 -4.84
CA VAL A 145 6.23 2.04 -5.88
C VAL A 145 6.03 1.37 -7.24
N ALA A 146 6.07 0.06 -7.27
CA ALA A 146 5.85 -0.74 -8.48
C ALA A 146 5.14 -2.05 -8.13
N PHE A 147 4.41 -2.59 -9.08
CA PHE A 147 3.76 -3.89 -8.95
C PHE A 147 3.79 -4.64 -10.28
N ASP A 148 3.59 -5.94 -10.21
CA ASP A 148 3.39 -6.80 -11.38
C ASP A 148 2.03 -7.52 -11.35
N ALA A 149 1.71 -8.21 -12.42
CA ALA A 149 0.44 -8.90 -12.55
C ALA A 149 0.25 -10.06 -11.55
N GLN A 150 1.32 -10.53 -10.92
CA GLN A 150 1.29 -11.58 -9.90
C GLN A 150 1.07 -11.05 -8.48
N GLY A 151 0.97 -9.73 -8.31
CA GLY A 151 0.79 -9.10 -7.01
C GLY A 151 2.07 -8.86 -6.22
N ASN A 152 3.21 -9.11 -6.83
CA ASN A 152 4.48 -8.70 -6.25
C ASN A 152 4.54 -7.18 -6.27
N ARG A 153 4.96 -6.60 -5.16
CA ARG A 153 5.05 -5.16 -5.02
C ARG A 153 6.41 -4.74 -4.48
N LEU A 154 6.85 -3.61 -4.94
CA LEU A 154 8.02 -2.92 -4.44
C LEU A 154 7.57 -1.71 -3.62
N GLY A 155 7.90 -1.69 -2.33
CA GLY A 155 7.71 -0.52 -1.47
C GLY A 155 8.91 0.41 -1.45
N MET A 156 8.91 1.38 -0.54
CA MET A 156 9.98 2.37 -0.38
C MET A 156 11.25 1.82 0.29
N GLY A 157 11.23 0.56 0.75
CA GLY A 157 12.39 -0.12 1.35
C GLY A 157 12.35 -0.25 2.87
N GLY A 158 11.38 0.36 3.55
CA GLY A 158 11.26 0.29 5.02
C GLY A 158 10.67 -1.02 5.55
N GLY A 159 9.98 -1.79 4.70
CA GLY A 159 9.36 -3.08 5.07
C GLY A 159 8.16 -2.97 6.02
N PHE A 160 7.59 -1.80 6.22
CA PHE A 160 6.50 -1.56 7.17
C PHE A 160 5.26 -2.40 6.85
N TYR A 161 4.84 -2.41 5.60
CA TYR A 161 3.64 -3.16 5.19
C TYR A 161 3.89 -4.65 5.08
N ASP A 162 5.09 -5.09 4.72
CA ASP A 162 5.44 -6.52 4.74
C ASP A 162 5.33 -7.08 6.17
N ARG A 163 5.82 -6.35 7.17
CA ARG A 163 5.66 -6.72 8.58
C ARG A 163 4.22 -6.68 9.03
N THR A 164 3.49 -5.64 8.65
CA THR A 164 2.07 -5.48 8.99
C THR A 164 1.22 -6.62 8.42
N LEU A 165 1.51 -7.06 7.19
CA LEU A 165 0.75 -8.07 6.45
C LEU A 165 1.23 -9.51 6.69
N ASN A 166 2.28 -9.70 7.45
CA ASN A 166 2.87 -11.03 7.65
C ASN A 166 1.86 -12.04 8.23
N GLY A 167 1.05 -11.66 9.20
CA GLY A 167 0.02 -12.50 9.78
C GLY A 167 -1.07 -12.88 8.77
N TRP A 168 -1.49 -11.95 7.92
CA TRP A 168 -2.44 -12.23 6.85
C TRP A 168 -1.84 -13.20 5.81
N HIS A 169 -0.60 -12.97 5.42
CA HIS A 169 0.08 -13.79 4.40
C HIS A 169 0.21 -15.26 4.84
N HIS A 170 0.61 -15.50 6.07
CA HIS A 170 0.87 -16.85 6.57
C HIS A 170 -0.37 -17.55 7.15
N GLN A 171 -1.26 -16.81 7.79
CA GLN A 171 -2.37 -17.36 8.58
C GLN A 171 -3.75 -16.85 8.14
N ARG A 172 -3.82 -15.93 7.19
CA ARG A 172 -5.06 -15.24 6.78
C ARG A 172 -5.78 -14.54 7.95
N LEU A 173 -5.00 -14.03 8.90
CA LEU A 173 -5.48 -13.24 10.03
C LEU A 173 -5.24 -11.75 9.77
N GLY A 174 -6.16 -10.93 10.25
CA GLY A 174 -6.10 -9.48 10.09
C GLY A 174 -6.76 -8.97 8.81
N PRO A 175 -6.54 -7.70 8.47
CA PRO A 175 -7.22 -7.05 7.36
C PRO A 175 -6.83 -7.63 6.01
N TYR A 176 -7.80 -7.65 5.08
CA TYR A 176 -7.57 -8.03 3.69
C TYR A 176 -6.78 -6.91 2.97
N PRO A 177 -5.62 -7.23 2.37
CA PRO A 177 -4.79 -6.20 1.76
C PRO A 177 -5.18 -5.93 0.31
N ILE A 178 -5.27 -4.65 -0.04
CA ILE A 178 -5.45 -4.18 -1.41
C ILE A 178 -4.39 -3.12 -1.69
N GLY A 179 -3.59 -3.32 -2.73
CA GLY A 179 -2.63 -2.31 -3.18
C GLY A 179 -3.33 -1.19 -3.96
N LEU A 180 -2.87 0.04 -3.79
CA LEU A 180 -3.30 1.19 -4.59
C LEU A 180 -2.11 1.74 -5.37
N ALA A 181 -2.30 1.95 -6.67
CA ALA A 181 -1.25 2.46 -7.54
C ALA A 181 -1.82 3.16 -8.77
N HIS A 182 -1.04 4.06 -9.36
CA HIS A 182 -1.29 4.54 -10.72
C HIS A 182 -1.08 3.41 -11.74
N ASP A 183 -1.78 3.46 -12.87
CA ASP A 183 -1.60 2.49 -13.96
C ASP A 183 -0.14 2.42 -14.43
N CYS A 184 0.56 3.55 -14.45
CA CYS A 184 1.96 3.62 -14.87
C CYS A 184 2.96 2.93 -13.92
N GLN A 185 2.53 2.51 -12.74
CA GLN A 185 3.40 1.82 -11.77
C GLN A 185 3.47 0.31 -12.00
N GLN A 186 2.75 -0.23 -12.98
CA GLN A 186 2.85 -1.63 -13.35
C GLN A 186 4.12 -1.89 -14.16
N VAL A 187 4.88 -2.90 -13.74
CA VAL A 187 6.06 -3.42 -14.44
C VAL A 187 5.83 -4.89 -14.81
N ALA A 188 6.63 -5.40 -15.74
CA ALA A 188 6.51 -6.80 -16.18
C ALA A 188 6.86 -7.77 -15.05
N HIS A 189 7.88 -7.46 -14.26
CA HIS A 189 8.35 -8.29 -13.15
C HIS A 189 8.97 -7.44 -12.06
N VAL A 190 8.51 -7.65 -10.83
CA VAL A 190 9.12 -7.08 -9.63
C VAL A 190 10.07 -8.11 -9.03
N PRO A 191 11.37 -7.77 -8.87
CA PRO A 191 12.29 -8.62 -8.13
C PRO A 191 11.84 -8.77 -6.68
N ILE A 192 11.66 -10.01 -6.23
CA ILE A 192 11.15 -10.32 -4.90
C ILE A 192 12.26 -10.79 -3.96
N GLU A 193 12.06 -10.54 -2.68
CA GLU A 193 12.83 -11.08 -1.57
C GLU A 193 11.93 -12.01 -0.72
N SER A 194 12.55 -12.87 0.09
CA SER A 194 11.82 -13.88 0.85
C SER A 194 10.83 -13.32 1.87
N TRP A 195 11.04 -12.09 2.33
CA TRP A 195 10.17 -11.39 3.31
C TRP A 195 9.06 -10.57 2.67
N ASP A 196 9.07 -10.41 1.35
CA ASP A 196 8.05 -9.64 0.65
C ASP A 196 6.70 -10.36 0.70
N VAL A 197 5.65 -9.62 1.00
CA VAL A 197 4.28 -10.14 1.01
C VAL A 197 3.59 -9.76 -0.29
N PRO A 198 3.28 -10.74 -1.17
CA PRO A 198 2.52 -10.46 -2.37
C PRO A 198 1.07 -10.11 -2.02
N LEU A 199 0.47 -9.22 -2.81
CA LEU A 199 -0.90 -8.78 -2.61
C LEU A 199 -1.87 -9.62 -3.43
N PRO A 200 -3.05 -9.96 -2.88
CA PRO A 200 -4.09 -10.68 -3.62
C PRO A 200 -4.79 -9.81 -4.66
N GLU A 201 -4.71 -8.48 -4.48
CA GLU A 201 -5.44 -7.53 -5.29
C GLU A 201 -4.77 -6.16 -5.30
N ILE A 202 -4.80 -5.51 -6.46
CA ILE A 202 -4.34 -4.13 -6.65
C ILE A 202 -5.41 -3.37 -7.42
N LEU A 203 -5.77 -2.19 -6.94
CA LEU A 203 -6.63 -1.24 -7.64
C LEU A 203 -5.78 -0.13 -8.24
N THR A 204 -6.06 0.14 -9.50
CA THR A 204 -5.59 1.33 -10.18
C THR A 204 -6.79 2.19 -10.60
N PRO A 205 -6.60 3.42 -11.09
CA PRO A 205 -7.72 4.23 -11.58
C PRO A 205 -8.57 3.54 -12.67
N THR A 206 -7.99 2.63 -13.45
CA THR A 206 -8.68 2.00 -14.60
C THR A 206 -8.90 0.50 -14.44
N ARG A 207 -8.25 -0.17 -13.49
CA ARG A 207 -8.25 -1.63 -13.40
C ARG A 207 -8.36 -2.14 -11.97
N ARG A 208 -8.97 -3.30 -11.85
CA ARG A 208 -8.88 -4.16 -10.68
C ARG A 208 -8.06 -5.40 -11.06
N VAL A 209 -6.87 -5.52 -10.49
CA VAL A 209 -5.94 -6.61 -10.77
C VAL A 209 -6.05 -7.66 -9.66
N GLY A 210 -6.64 -8.80 -9.97
CA GLY A 210 -6.60 -9.98 -9.11
C GLY A 210 -5.35 -10.79 -9.40
N THR A 211 -4.56 -11.10 -8.39
CA THR A 211 -3.21 -11.66 -8.56
C THR A 211 -3.11 -13.16 -8.34
N GLY A 212 -4.21 -13.80 -7.92
CA GLY A 212 -4.24 -15.25 -7.66
C GLY A 212 -3.71 -15.68 -6.28
N HIS A 213 -3.10 -14.81 -5.50
CA HIS A 213 -2.59 -15.13 -4.16
C HIS A 213 -3.67 -15.42 -3.11
N CYS A 214 -4.93 -15.25 -3.47
CA CYS A 214 -6.09 -15.64 -2.66
C CYS A 214 -6.57 -17.08 -2.93
N ARG A 215 -5.89 -17.84 -3.79
CA ARG A 215 -6.25 -19.22 -4.14
C ARG A 215 -5.77 -20.26 -3.12
N ILE A 216 -6.03 -20.02 -1.84
CA ILE A 216 -6.14 -21.14 -0.90
C ILE A 216 -7.62 -21.55 -0.94
N GLN A 217 -7.88 -22.80 -1.35
CA GLN A 217 -9.22 -23.37 -1.38
C GLN A 217 -10.00 -22.99 -0.11
N GLY A 218 -11.05 -22.22 -0.25
CA GLY A 218 -11.96 -21.85 0.83
C GLY A 218 -12.05 -20.36 1.16
N CYS A 219 -11.06 -19.51 0.86
CA CYS A 219 -11.14 -18.08 1.19
C CYS A 219 -12.00 -17.25 0.24
N ARG A 220 -12.05 -17.59 -1.04
CA ARG A 220 -12.90 -16.88 -2.02
C ARG A 220 -14.38 -17.18 -1.85
N ASN A 221 -14.73 -18.38 -1.38
CA ASN A 221 -16.13 -18.79 -1.35
C ASN A 221 -16.88 -18.35 -0.09
N ARG A 222 -16.22 -18.07 1.02
CA ARG A 222 -16.93 -17.69 2.26
C ARG A 222 -17.32 -16.22 2.31
N SER A 223 -16.45 -15.30 1.84
CA SER A 223 -16.79 -13.87 1.86
C SER A 223 -17.71 -13.48 0.70
N ILE A 224 -17.45 -13.97 -0.52
CA ILE A 224 -18.24 -13.63 -1.70
C ILE A 224 -19.57 -14.41 -1.73
N SER A 225 -19.60 -15.67 -1.33
CA SER A 225 -20.83 -16.46 -1.27
C SER A 225 -21.76 -16.04 -0.13
N ALA A 226 -21.23 -15.61 1.00
CA ALA A 226 -22.03 -15.03 2.08
C ALA A 226 -22.66 -13.70 1.66
N ILE A 227 -21.96 -12.91 0.86
CA ILE A 227 -22.41 -11.63 0.31
C ILE A 227 -23.49 -11.83 -0.76
N ILE A 228 -23.31 -12.78 -1.67
CA ILE A 228 -24.29 -13.12 -2.74
C ILE A 228 -25.52 -13.78 -2.13
N GLY A 229 -25.35 -14.67 -1.15
CA GLY A 229 -26.46 -15.32 -0.45
C GLY A 229 -27.32 -14.38 0.37
N ALA A 230 -26.75 -13.36 0.99
CA ALA A 230 -27.50 -12.32 1.72
C ALA A 230 -28.31 -11.41 0.79
N SER A 231 -27.82 -11.16 -0.43
CA SER A 231 -28.50 -10.37 -1.45
C SER A 231 -29.69 -11.10 -2.08
N GLU A 232 -29.64 -12.41 -2.22
CA GLU A 232 -30.74 -13.20 -2.77
C GLU A 232 -31.87 -13.47 -1.77
N ASN A 233 -31.55 -13.58 -0.49
CA ASN A 233 -32.56 -13.74 0.55
C ASN A 233 -33.41 -12.48 0.77
N SER A 234 -32.83 -11.29 0.56
CA SER A 234 -33.60 -10.04 0.68
C SER A 234 -34.58 -9.79 -0.47
N ARG A 235 -34.47 -10.55 -1.58
CA ARG A 235 -35.39 -10.48 -2.73
C ARG A 235 -36.53 -11.50 -2.70
N ARG A 236 -36.50 -12.45 -1.77
CA ARG A 236 -37.55 -13.48 -1.64
C ARG A 236 -38.61 -13.18 -0.57
N GLU A 237 -38.44 -12.12 0.21
CA GLU A 237 -39.37 -11.71 1.25
C GLU A 237 -40.16 -10.41 0.92
N LYS A 238 -40.43 -10.17 -0.36
CA LYS A 238 -41.38 -9.11 -0.78
C LYS A 238 -42.39 -9.65 -1.77
#